data_d4fc627ff4081cecf80567f8e07af1a0
#
_entry.id   d4fc627ff4081cecf80567f8e07af1a0
#
_cell.length_a   1.000
_cell.length_b   1.000
_cell.length_c   1.000
_cell.angle_alpha   90.00
_cell.angle_beta   90.00
_cell.angle_gamma   90.00
#
_symmetry.space_group_name_H-M   'P 1'
#
loop_
_entity.id
_entity.type
_entity.pdbx_description
1 polymer ?
#
loop_
_entity_poly.entity_id
_entity_poly.type
_entity_poly.pdbx_seq_one_letter_code
_entity_poly.pdbx_strand_id
1 'polypeptide(L)'
;MEELLEMNKKERERLKAIIRLEEGTLNQKVAAEQLKLGVRQLQRLISEHRKNGEKAIISKHRGKKSNNSLSNSVKKEIINIINKKYWDFGPTFAHEKLIEDHGVKVSVSSIRKIMVENNIWISKTVKAKKVHQRRAPRECYGELIQMDGSYHDWFEGRSPECCLIVLVDDATSRIMWLQFVKWESCFAYFHALKKYIKRYGKPLSIYTDRLAVFETTRKTEKSYKDTQFHRALSSLGIKLILANSPQAKGRVERLNGVLQDRLVKEMRLARISSMEEGNAFLHSYIKKYNEKFAKKPISAIDAHISIESDCNIENIS
;
A
#
# COMPACT_ATOMS: atom_id res chain seq x y z
N MET A 1 49.22 -15.19 20.92
CA MET A 1 48.34 -14.72 19.83
C MET A 1 47.49 -13.61 20.39
N GLU A 2 47.65 -12.39 19.91
CA GLU A 2 46.78 -11.28 20.27
C GLU A 2 45.40 -11.53 19.67
N GLU A 3 44.42 -11.57 20.54
CA GLU A 3 43.01 -11.80 20.16
C GLU A 3 42.48 -10.52 19.48
N LEU A 4 42.25 -10.53 18.17
CA LEU A 4 41.71 -9.40 17.41
C LEU A 4 40.31 -9.07 17.95
N LEU A 5 40.17 -7.91 18.59
CA LEU A 5 38.89 -7.42 19.12
C LEU A 5 38.14 -6.61 18.05
N GLU A 6 37.08 -7.18 17.49
CA GLU A 6 36.19 -6.44 16.62
C GLU A 6 35.34 -5.42 17.39
N MET A 7 35.51 -4.15 17.10
CA MET A 7 34.77 -3.04 17.72
C MET A 7 33.94 -2.26 16.68
N ASN A 8 32.68 -1.94 17.02
CA ASN A 8 31.90 -1.00 16.24
C ASN A 8 32.37 0.46 16.43
N LYS A 9 31.85 1.40 15.62
CA LYS A 9 32.25 2.81 15.66
C LYS A 9 32.08 3.40 17.06
N LYS A 10 30.97 3.17 17.75
CA LYS A 10 30.73 3.71 19.10
C LYS A 10 31.68 3.12 20.16
N GLU A 11 32.00 1.85 20.04
CA GLU A 11 32.93 1.18 20.94
C GLU A 11 34.37 1.74 20.76
N ARG A 12 34.79 1.96 19.52
CA ARG A 12 36.08 2.60 19.21
C ARG A 12 36.12 4.04 19.71
N GLU A 13 35.08 4.82 19.60
CA GLU A 13 35.00 6.18 20.12
C GLU A 13 35.08 6.19 21.65
N ARG A 14 34.42 5.23 22.34
CA ARG A 14 34.53 5.06 23.80
C ARG A 14 35.98 4.71 24.23
N LEU A 15 36.59 3.76 23.55
CA LEU A 15 37.95 3.36 23.83
C LEU A 15 38.92 4.55 23.68
N LYS A 16 38.85 5.29 22.56
CA LYS A 16 39.67 6.49 22.34
C LYS A 16 39.48 7.55 23.44
N ALA A 17 38.25 7.77 23.87
CA ALA A 17 37.97 8.73 24.94
C ALA A 17 38.52 8.27 26.28
N ILE A 18 38.48 6.97 26.60
CA ILE A 18 39.04 6.42 27.85
C ILE A 18 40.56 6.53 27.85
N ILE A 19 41.25 6.18 26.75
CA ILE A 19 42.70 6.33 26.63
C ILE A 19 43.13 7.78 26.88
N ARG A 20 42.46 8.75 26.24
CA ARG A 20 42.75 10.18 26.44
C ARG A 20 42.46 10.69 27.85
N LEU A 21 41.50 10.09 28.55
CA LEU A 21 41.22 10.37 29.97
C LEU A 21 42.33 9.84 30.86
N GLU A 22 42.87 8.66 30.56
CA GLU A 22 43.96 8.03 31.31
C GLU A 22 45.29 8.73 31.06
N GLU A 23 45.51 9.28 29.86
CA GLU A 23 46.65 10.15 29.52
C GLU A 23 46.52 11.58 30.09
N GLY A 24 45.41 11.92 30.74
CA GLY A 24 45.17 13.26 31.29
C GLY A 24 44.87 14.34 30.24
N THR A 25 44.73 13.97 28.96
CA THR A 25 44.52 14.92 27.85
C THR A 25 43.05 15.30 27.66
N LEU A 26 42.09 14.64 28.36
CA LEU A 26 40.65 14.89 28.28
C LEU A 26 40.03 14.95 29.70
N ASN A 27 39.07 15.87 29.89
CA ASN A 27 38.33 15.96 31.16
C ASN A 27 37.08 15.02 31.10
N GLN A 28 36.70 14.42 32.26
CA GLN A 28 35.55 13.50 32.35
C GLN A 28 34.22 14.12 31.91
N LYS A 29 33.98 15.40 32.23
CA LYS A 29 32.76 16.09 31.82
C LYS A 29 32.68 16.23 30.30
N VAL A 30 33.79 16.65 29.68
CA VAL A 30 33.89 16.81 28.22
C VAL A 30 33.77 15.44 27.50
N ALA A 31 34.44 14.43 28.05
CA ALA A 31 34.33 13.07 27.49
C ALA A 31 32.92 12.51 27.56
N ALA A 32 32.21 12.72 28.68
CA ALA A 32 30.81 12.30 28.84
C ALA A 32 29.91 12.98 27.82
N GLU A 33 30.09 14.28 27.60
CA GLU A 33 29.34 15.06 26.62
C GLU A 33 29.63 14.59 25.18
N GLN A 34 30.88 14.40 24.79
CA GLN A 34 31.27 13.88 23.47
C GLN A 34 30.67 12.49 23.19
N LEU A 35 30.67 11.63 24.19
CA LEU A 35 30.12 10.28 24.08
C LEU A 35 28.61 10.21 24.28
N LYS A 36 27.97 11.33 24.61
CA LYS A 36 26.52 11.42 24.97
C LYS A 36 26.16 10.43 26.08
N LEU A 37 27.00 10.36 27.11
CA LEU A 37 26.85 9.54 28.30
C LEU A 37 26.77 10.39 29.56
N GLY A 38 26.09 9.88 30.61
CA GLY A 38 26.17 10.48 31.93
C GLY A 38 27.58 10.26 32.52
N VAL A 39 28.07 11.24 33.30
CA VAL A 39 29.41 11.14 33.95
C VAL A 39 29.54 9.87 34.77
N ARG A 40 28.51 9.48 35.53
CA ARG A 40 28.48 8.23 36.32
C ARG A 40 28.59 6.97 35.46
N GLN A 41 28.02 6.99 34.25
CA GLN A 41 28.14 5.89 33.31
C GLN A 41 29.53 5.79 32.69
N LEU A 42 30.15 6.94 32.41
CA LEU A 42 31.56 7.01 31.96
C LEU A 42 32.48 6.49 33.04
N GLN A 43 32.33 6.88 34.30
CA GLN A 43 33.13 6.39 35.43
C GLN A 43 33.04 4.87 35.58
N ARG A 44 31.86 4.30 35.42
CA ARG A 44 31.69 2.84 35.40
C ARG A 44 32.43 2.18 34.27
N LEU A 45 32.42 2.77 33.05
CA LEU A 45 33.16 2.28 31.90
C LEU A 45 34.67 2.33 32.11
N ILE A 46 35.18 3.42 32.71
CA ILE A 46 36.61 3.55 33.07
C ILE A 46 37.01 2.49 34.09
N SER A 47 36.20 2.30 35.14
CA SER A 47 36.45 1.28 36.16
C SER A 47 36.46 -0.14 35.57
N GLU A 48 35.53 -0.44 34.68
CA GLU A 48 35.47 -1.73 33.97
C GLU A 48 36.66 -1.93 33.01
N HIS A 49 37.07 -0.85 32.30
CA HIS A 49 38.23 -0.87 31.42
C HIS A 49 39.55 -1.15 32.21
N ARG A 50 39.73 -0.52 33.36
CA ARG A 50 40.88 -0.79 34.24
C ARG A 50 40.95 -2.23 34.77
N LYS A 51 39.79 -2.88 34.95
CA LYS A 51 39.72 -4.27 35.45
C LYS A 51 39.87 -5.31 34.34
N ASN A 52 39.26 -5.07 33.19
CA ASN A 52 39.05 -6.09 32.15
C ASN A 52 39.67 -5.69 30.80
N GLY A 53 40.40 -4.57 30.74
CA GLY A 53 41.03 -4.06 29.51
C GLY A 53 39.99 -3.66 28.44
N GLU A 54 40.42 -3.64 27.22
CA GLU A 54 39.60 -3.22 26.07
C GLU A 54 38.31 -4.07 25.88
N LYS A 55 38.33 -5.32 26.31
CA LYS A 55 37.14 -6.24 26.27
C LYS A 55 35.93 -5.66 27.01
N ALA A 56 36.16 -4.82 28.04
CA ALA A 56 35.12 -4.16 28.81
C ALA A 56 34.28 -3.14 28.00
N ILE A 57 34.89 -2.58 26.95
CA ILE A 57 34.25 -1.58 26.07
C ILE A 57 33.22 -2.22 25.14
N ILE A 58 33.40 -3.52 24.83
CA ILE A 58 32.49 -4.28 23.95
C ILE A 58 31.17 -4.48 24.67
N SER A 59 30.09 -4.23 23.94
CA SER A 59 28.74 -4.38 24.49
C SER A 59 28.48 -5.81 25.01
N LYS A 60 28.16 -5.96 26.29
CA LYS A 60 27.77 -7.24 26.91
C LYS A 60 26.52 -7.88 26.30
N HIS A 61 25.79 -7.12 25.45
CA HIS A 61 24.61 -7.60 24.71
C HIS A 61 24.96 -8.15 23.31
N ARG A 62 26.20 -8.00 22.87
CA ARG A 62 26.62 -8.53 21.56
C ARG A 62 26.48 -10.05 21.53
N GLY A 63 25.84 -10.58 20.50
CA GLY A 63 25.58 -12.02 20.35
C GLY A 63 24.47 -12.60 21.22
N LYS A 64 23.89 -11.85 22.15
CA LYS A 64 22.77 -12.33 22.96
C LYS A 64 21.46 -12.15 22.21
N LYS A 65 20.62 -13.19 22.26
CA LYS A 65 19.25 -13.08 21.73
C LYS A 65 18.47 -12.05 22.55
N SER A 66 17.71 -11.17 21.87
CA SER A 66 16.80 -10.25 22.55
C SER A 66 15.74 -11.03 23.36
N ASN A 67 15.38 -10.53 24.54
CA ASN A 67 14.30 -11.11 25.36
C ASN A 67 12.96 -11.19 24.61
N ASN A 68 12.76 -10.28 23.62
CA ASN A 68 11.57 -10.25 22.77
C ASN A 68 11.74 -11.07 21.47
N SER A 69 12.78 -11.92 21.36
CA SER A 69 12.97 -12.76 20.18
C SER A 69 11.93 -13.86 20.12
N LEU A 70 11.34 -14.07 18.96
CA LEU A 70 10.41 -15.19 18.73
C LEU A 70 11.14 -16.51 18.93
N SER A 71 10.42 -17.50 19.51
CA SER A 71 10.94 -18.86 19.64
C SER A 71 11.17 -19.49 18.25
N ASN A 72 12.09 -20.44 18.20
CA ASN A 72 12.39 -21.13 16.94
C ASN A 72 11.21 -21.96 16.44
N SER A 73 10.35 -22.46 17.34
CA SER A 73 9.13 -23.19 16.99
C SER A 73 8.15 -22.27 16.24
N VAL A 74 7.86 -21.09 16.80
CA VAL A 74 6.97 -20.10 16.17
C VAL A 74 7.52 -19.64 14.81
N LYS A 75 8.84 -19.42 14.69
CA LYS A 75 9.46 -19.06 13.40
C LYS A 75 9.27 -20.14 12.36
N LYS A 76 9.50 -21.42 12.73
CA LYS A 76 9.32 -22.56 11.82
C LYS A 76 7.86 -22.71 11.38
N GLU A 77 6.92 -22.52 12.28
CA GLU A 77 5.49 -22.54 11.98
C GLU A 77 5.11 -21.46 10.96
N ILE A 78 5.54 -20.21 11.21
CA ILE A 78 5.32 -19.07 10.29
C ILE A 78 5.89 -19.38 8.90
N ILE A 79 7.13 -19.86 8.82
CA ILE A 79 7.77 -20.23 7.54
C ILE A 79 6.96 -21.29 6.81
N ASN A 80 6.52 -22.33 7.51
CA ASN A 80 5.73 -23.40 6.93
C ASN A 80 4.39 -22.90 6.36
N ILE A 81 3.68 -22.05 7.11
CA ILE A 81 2.41 -21.46 6.65
C ILE A 81 2.64 -20.57 5.42
N ILE A 82 3.67 -19.71 5.45
CA ILE A 82 3.98 -18.82 4.33
C ILE A 82 4.31 -19.63 3.08
N ASN A 83 5.19 -20.62 3.17
CA ASN A 83 5.60 -21.43 2.02
C ASN A 83 4.42 -22.22 1.42
N LYS A 84 3.48 -22.69 2.25
CA LYS A 84 2.32 -23.46 1.77
C LYS A 84 1.22 -22.60 1.15
N LYS A 85 0.93 -21.43 1.73
CA LYS A 85 -0.27 -20.66 1.38
C LYS A 85 0.02 -19.26 0.83
N TYR A 86 1.15 -18.65 1.20
CA TYR A 86 1.44 -17.22 0.99
C TYR A 86 2.82 -16.98 0.37
N TRP A 87 3.31 -17.94 -0.40
CA TRP A 87 4.67 -17.99 -0.95
C TRP A 87 5.05 -16.75 -1.80
N ASP A 88 4.08 -16.11 -2.45
CA ASP A 88 4.24 -14.92 -3.29
C ASP A 88 3.74 -13.62 -2.63
N PHE A 89 3.35 -13.69 -1.35
CA PHE A 89 2.86 -12.52 -0.63
C PHE A 89 4.01 -11.63 -0.17
N GLY A 90 3.82 -10.30 -0.27
CA GLY A 90 4.72 -9.37 0.40
C GLY A 90 4.56 -9.42 1.93
N PRO A 91 5.59 -9.04 2.73
CA PRO A 91 5.59 -9.19 4.19
C PRO A 91 4.39 -8.56 4.89
N THR A 92 3.88 -7.44 4.41
CA THR A 92 2.72 -6.77 5.00
C THR A 92 1.44 -7.58 4.78
N PHE A 93 1.25 -8.08 3.56
CA PHE A 93 0.04 -8.86 3.25
C PHE A 93 0.09 -10.26 3.88
N ALA A 94 1.26 -10.90 3.88
CA ALA A 94 1.48 -12.16 4.61
C ALA A 94 1.17 -12.00 6.11
N HIS A 95 1.63 -10.91 6.74
CA HIS A 95 1.32 -10.61 8.14
C HIS A 95 -0.19 -10.47 8.38
N GLU A 96 -0.91 -9.76 7.53
CA GLU A 96 -2.36 -9.61 7.63
C GLU A 96 -3.05 -10.97 7.63
N LYS A 97 -2.68 -11.84 6.69
CA LYS A 97 -3.24 -13.19 6.58
C LYS A 97 -2.85 -14.11 7.74
N LEU A 98 -1.63 -14.00 8.23
CA LEU A 98 -1.19 -14.74 9.41
C LEU A 98 -2.02 -14.38 10.66
N ILE A 99 -2.41 -13.12 10.82
CA ILE A 99 -3.30 -12.71 11.92
C ILE A 99 -4.73 -13.18 11.67
N GLU A 100 -5.27 -12.88 10.47
CA GLU A 100 -6.68 -13.12 10.13
C GLU A 100 -7.02 -14.62 10.13
N ASP A 101 -6.19 -15.44 9.48
CA ASP A 101 -6.49 -16.84 9.19
C ASP A 101 -5.85 -17.82 10.19
N HIS A 102 -4.79 -17.39 10.91
CA HIS A 102 -3.99 -18.27 11.77
C HIS A 102 -3.81 -17.74 13.20
N GLY A 103 -4.29 -16.53 13.52
CA GLY A 103 -4.17 -15.95 14.86
C GLY A 103 -2.74 -15.63 15.33
N VAL A 104 -1.76 -15.60 14.41
CA VAL A 104 -0.35 -15.37 14.73
C VAL A 104 -0.10 -13.91 15.08
N LYS A 105 0.14 -13.61 16.34
CA LYS A 105 0.39 -12.25 16.84
C LYS A 105 1.89 -11.89 16.79
N VAL A 106 2.36 -11.46 15.63
CA VAL A 106 3.76 -11.08 15.38
C VAL A 106 3.78 -9.77 14.59
N SER A 107 4.77 -8.92 14.77
CA SER A 107 4.85 -7.65 14.03
C SER A 107 5.21 -7.84 12.55
N VAL A 108 4.79 -6.90 11.68
CA VAL A 108 5.18 -6.87 10.25
C VAL A 108 6.71 -6.89 10.09
N SER A 109 7.44 -6.18 10.94
CA SER A 109 8.91 -6.13 10.90
C SER A 109 9.54 -7.49 11.19
N SER A 110 8.97 -8.26 12.12
CA SER A 110 9.42 -9.63 12.41
C SER A 110 9.13 -10.58 11.25
N ILE A 111 7.93 -10.49 10.64
CA ILE A 111 7.60 -11.29 9.44
C ILE A 111 8.56 -10.95 8.31
N ARG A 112 8.81 -9.66 8.04
CA ARG A 112 9.76 -9.24 7.01
C ARG A 112 11.16 -9.82 7.26
N LYS A 113 11.64 -9.76 8.49
CA LYS A 113 12.94 -10.31 8.87
C LYS A 113 13.00 -11.81 8.62
N ILE A 114 11.98 -12.56 9.06
CA ILE A 114 11.88 -14.00 8.83
C ILE A 114 11.89 -14.32 7.34
N MET A 115 11.11 -13.61 6.53
CA MET A 115 11.02 -13.85 5.10
C MET A 115 12.34 -13.53 4.36
N VAL A 116 13.05 -12.48 4.77
CA VAL A 116 14.38 -12.13 4.20
C VAL A 116 15.42 -13.17 4.61
N GLU A 117 15.50 -13.53 5.90
CA GLU A 117 16.46 -14.51 6.42
C GLU A 117 16.30 -15.90 5.79
N ASN A 118 15.10 -16.24 5.31
CA ASN A 118 14.82 -17.53 4.67
C ASN A 118 14.68 -17.44 3.13
N ASN A 119 15.11 -16.34 2.52
CA ASN A 119 15.05 -16.10 1.06
C ASN A 119 13.64 -16.24 0.45
N ILE A 120 12.59 -16.08 1.25
CA ILE A 120 11.19 -16.13 0.77
C ILE A 120 10.82 -14.80 0.09
N TRP A 121 11.42 -13.71 0.54
CA TRP A 121 11.13 -12.37 0.01
C TRP A 121 12.40 -11.53 -0.08
N ILE A 122 12.57 -10.88 -1.24
CA ILE A 122 13.70 -9.98 -1.50
C ILE A 122 13.19 -8.55 -1.53
N SER A 123 13.84 -7.65 -0.78
CA SER A 123 13.49 -6.23 -0.79
C SER A 123 13.74 -5.64 -2.18
N LYS A 124 12.72 -5.04 -2.78
CA LYS A 124 12.89 -4.31 -4.03
C LYS A 124 13.87 -3.15 -3.79
N THR A 125 14.89 -3.03 -4.64
CA THR A 125 15.83 -1.90 -4.62
C THR A 125 15.03 -0.61 -4.74
N VAL A 126 15.26 0.34 -3.84
CA VAL A 126 14.58 1.64 -3.87
C VAL A 126 15.12 2.41 -5.08
N LYS A 127 14.35 2.43 -6.18
CA LYS A 127 14.65 3.33 -7.30
C LYS A 127 14.53 4.76 -6.80
N ALA A 128 15.44 5.66 -7.24
CA ALA A 128 15.36 7.08 -6.95
C ALA A 128 13.95 7.58 -7.30
N LYS A 129 13.26 8.16 -6.33
CA LYS A 129 11.89 8.65 -6.54
C LYS A 129 11.96 9.86 -7.48
N LYS A 130 11.42 9.72 -8.70
CA LYS A 130 11.07 10.90 -9.48
C LYS A 130 10.04 11.70 -8.69
N VAL A 131 10.38 12.92 -8.34
CA VAL A 131 9.46 13.83 -7.63
C VAL A 131 8.45 14.31 -8.65
N HIS A 132 7.25 13.73 -8.66
CA HIS A 132 6.12 14.26 -9.44
C HIS A 132 5.28 15.14 -8.53
N GLN A 133 4.91 16.32 -9.03
CA GLN A 133 3.98 17.20 -8.33
C GLN A 133 2.61 16.50 -8.23
N ARG A 134 2.18 16.20 -7.00
CA ARG A 134 0.93 15.47 -6.75
C ARG A 134 -0.22 16.46 -6.69
N ARG A 135 -1.27 16.23 -7.48
CA ARG A 135 -2.54 16.95 -7.33
C ARG A 135 -3.14 16.65 -5.95
N ALA A 136 -3.60 17.69 -5.26
CA ALA A 136 -4.36 17.53 -4.02
C ALA A 136 -5.63 16.70 -4.26
N PRO A 137 -6.11 15.92 -3.25
CA PRO A 137 -7.41 15.26 -3.32
C PRO A 137 -8.53 16.31 -3.39
N ARG A 138 -9.70 15.91 -3.88
CA ARG A 138 -10.92 16.67 -3.70
C ARG A 138 -11.28 16.70 -2.21
N GLU A 139 -12.07 17.69 -1.83
CA GLU A 139 -12.39 17.89 -0.41
C GLU A 139 -13.56 17.02 0.05
N CYS A 140 -14.58 16.86 -0.83
CA CYS A 140 -15.82 16.20 -0.50
C CYS A 140 -15.91 14.79 -1.10
N TYR A 141 -16.51 13.87 -0.35
CA TYR A 141 -16.90 12.56 -0.84
C TYR A 141 -17.95 12.69 -1.96
N GLY A 142 -17.77 11.97 -3.06
CA GLY A 142 -18.67 12.05 -4.23
C GLY A 142 -18.44 13.25 -5.17
N GLU A 143 -17.50 14.12 -4.87
CA GLU A 143 -17.18 15.26 -5.72
C GLU A 143 -16.53 14.83 -7.05
N LEU A 144 -15.63 13.87 -7.00
CA LEU A 144 -14.92 13.35 -8.18
C LEU A 144 -14.72 11.85 -8.06
N ILE A 145 -15.23 11.11 -9.02
CA ILE A 145 -14.99 9.67 -9.16
C ILE A 145 -14.01 9.42 -10.30
N GLN A 146 -12.90 8.77 -10.02
CA GLN A 146 -11.98 8.29 -11.04
C GLN A 146 -12.46 6.94 -11.54
N MET A 147 -12.58 6.80 -12.86
CA MET A 147 -13.03 5.60 -13.54
C MET A 147 -11.95 5.08 -14.47
N ASP A 148 -11.71 3.78 -14.46
CA ASP A 148 -10.67 3.14 -15.26
C ASP A 148 -10.99 1.68 -15.55
N GLY A 149 -10.48 1.15 -16.65
CA GLY A 149 -10.45 -0.27 -16.95
C GLY A 149 -9.04 -0.83 -16.74
N SER A 150 -8.93 -1.99 -16.12
CA SER A 150 -7.65 -2.63 -15.84
C SER A 150 -7.63 -4.04 -16.40
N TYR A 151 -6.83 -4.27 -17.45
CA TYR A 151 -6.55 -5.59 -17.99
C TYR A 151 -5.44 -6.27 -17.18
N HIS A 152 -5.68 -7.50 -16.79
CA HIS A 152 -4.71 -8.32 -16.08
C HIS A 152 -5.16 -9.78 -16.10
N ASP A 153 -4.26 -10.72 -15.88
CA ASP A 153 -4.61 -12.10 -15.56
C ASP A 153 -5.17 -12.19 -14.13
N TRP A 154 -6.41 -11.72 -13.96
CA TRP A 154 -7.08 -11.63 -12.68
C TRP A 154 -7.29 -12.98 -12.00
N PHE A 155 -7.33 -14.05 -12.79
CA PHE A 155 -7.61 -15.40 -12.32
C PHE A 155 -6.41 -16.33 -12.38
N GLU A 156 -5.22 -15.82 -12.73
CA GLU A 156 -3.96 -16.60 -12.79
C GLU A 156 -4.13 -17.88 -13.65
N GLY A 157 -4.66 -17.73 -14.85
CA GLY A 157 -4.92 -18.81 -15.81
C GLY A 157 -6.13 -19.71 -15.48
N ARG A 158 -6.83 -19.49 -14.35
CA ARG A 158 -8.05 -20.25 -14.00
C ARG A 158 -9.28 -19.85 -14.83
N SER A 159 -9.24 -18.68 -15.46
CA SER A 159 -10.25 -18.13 -16.37
C SER A 159 -9.54 -17.31 -17.46
N PRO A 160 -10.18 -17.07 -18.61
CA PRO A 160 -9.62 -16.17 -19.62
C PRO A 160 -9.32 -14.77 -19.06
N GLU A 161 -8.35 -14.08 -19.67
CA GLU A 161 -8.07 -12.67 -19.37
C GLU A 161 -9.33 -11.82 -19.52
N CYS A 162 -9.50 -10.88 -18.63
CA CYS A 162 -10.65 -9.99 -18.62
C CYS A 162 -10.26 -8.61 -18.10
N CYS A 163 -11.17 -7.65 -18.22
CA CYS A 163 -11.01 -6.29 -17.72
C CYS A 163 -11.75 -6.12 -16.40
N LEU A 164 -11.11 -5.47 -15.43
CA LEU A 164 -11.76 -4.99 -14.20
C LEU A 164 -12.09 -3.50 -14.36
N ILE A 165 -13.37 -3.16 -14.38
CA ILE A 165 -13.84 -1.77 -14.29
C ILE A 165 -13.73 -1.32 -12.84
N VAL A 166 -13.08 -0.19 -12.62
CA VAL A 166 -12.78 0.36 -11.29
C VAL A 166 -13.35 1.76 -11.17
N LEU A 167 -14.15 2.02 -10.15
CA LEU A 167 -14.59 3.34 -9.74
C LEU A 167 -14.06 3.64 -8.35
N VAL A 168 -13.28 4.72 -8.21
CA VAL A 168 -12.69 5.12 -6.93
C VAL A 168 -12.98 6.59 -6.64
N ASP A 169 -13.37 6.88 -5.41
CA ASP A 169 -13.56 8.26 -4.95
C ASP A 169 -12.22 8.96 -4.71
N ASP A 170 -12.10 10.17 -5.27
CA ASP A 170 -10.85 10.94 -5.22
C ASP A 170 -10.53 11.47 -3.81
N ALA A 171 -11.52 11.88 -3.07
CA ALA A 171 -11.35 12.44 -1.73
C ALA A 171 -10.91 11.40 -0.71
N THR A 172 -11.55 10.25 -0.73
CA THR A 172 -11.41 9.21 0.31
C THR A 172 -10.56 8.03 -0.10
N SER A 173 -10.27 7.87 -1.41
CA SER A 173 -9.67 6.66 -2.00
C SER A 173 -10.52 5.38 -1.75
N ARG A 174 -11.81 5.53 -1.45
CA ARG A 174 -12.75 4.40 -1.34
C ARG A 174 -12.98 3.79 -2.70
N ILE A 175 -12.98 2.48 -2.75
CA ILE A 175 -13.53 1.74 -3.90
C ILE A 175 -15.04 1.90 -3.86
N MET A 176 -15.58 2.51 -4.90
CA MET A 176 -17.02 2.74 -5.04
C MET A 176 -17.71 1.61 -5.80
N TRP A 177 -17.03 1.10 -6.83
CA TRP A 177 -17.51 -0.01 -7.63
C TRP A 177 -16.34 -0.79 -8.24
N LEU A 178 -16.46 -2.10 -8.32
CA LEU A 178 -15.64 -3.00 -9.10
C LEU A 178 -16.54 -3.95 -9.88
N GLN A 179 -16.12 -4.27 -11.12
CA GLN A 179 -16.86 -5.21 -11.96
C GLN A 179 -15.92 -5.85 -12.97
N PHE A 180 -15.87 -7.17 -13.01
CA PHE A 180 -15.21 -7.90 -14.08
C PHE A 180 -16.12 -7.93 -15.33
N VAL A 181 -15.52 -7.67 -16.48
CA VAL A 181 -16.15 -7.72 -17.80
C VAL A 181 -15.20 -8.40 -18.78
N LYS A 182 -15.74 -9.03 -19.84
CA LYS A 182 -14.87 -9.69 -20.84
C LYS A 182 -13.94 -8.70 -21.52
N TRP A 183 -14.46 -7.55 -21.89
CA TRP A 183 -13.69 -6.45 -22.50
C TRP A 183 -14.24 -5.10 -22.09
N GLU A 184 -13.43 -4.10 -22.18
CA GLU A 184 -13.77 -2.72 -21.94
C GLU A 184 -14.69 -2.19 -23.06
N SER A 185 -15.86 -1.69 -22.69
CA SER A 185 -16.85 -1.17 -23.62
C SER A 185 -17.68 -0.05 -22.98
N CYS A 186 -18.33 0.76 -23.83
CA CYS A 186 -19.24 1.81 -23.38
C CYS A 186 -20.37 1.23 -22.47
N PHE A 187 -20.92 0.09 -22.85
CA PHE A 187 -21.95 -0.61 -22.07
C PHE A 187 -21.45 -1.07 -20.70
N ALA A 188 -20.21 -1.55 -20.62
CA ALA A 188 -19.62 -1.96 -19.35
C ALA A 188 -19.50 -0.77 -18.39
N TYR A 189 -19.09 0.39 -18.89
CA TYR A 189 -19.02 1.62 -18.11
C TYR A 189 -20.40 2.15 -17.73
N PHE A 190 -21.37 2.11 -18.61
CA PHE A 190 -22.76 2.47 -18.28
C PHE A 190 -23.34 1.58 -17.20
N HIS A 191 -23.14 0.27 -17.31
CA HIS A 191 -23.62 -0.67 -16.32
C HIS A 191 -22.97 -0.41 -14.94
N ALA A 192 -21.66 -0.21 -14.89
CA ALA A 192 -20.95 0.11 -13.65
C ALA A 192 -21.44 1.44 -13.06
N LEU A 193 -21.60 2.47 -13.89
CA LEU A 193 -22.10 3.78 -13.48
C LEU A 193 -23.54 3.72 -12.96
N LYS A 194 -24.42 2.98 -13.64
CA LYS A 194 -25.81 2.76 -13.21
C LYS A 194 -25.88 2.13 -11.82
N LYS A 195 -25.06 1.08 -11.57
CA LYS A 195 -24.97 0.42 -10.26
C LYS A 195 -24.44 1.37 -9.19
N TYR A 196 -23.41 2.14 -9.53
CA TYR A 196 -22.85 3.17 -8.65
C TYR A 196 -23.91 4.22 -8.28
N ILE A 197 -24.58 4.84 -9.27
CA ILE A 197 -25.57 5.89 -9.05
C ILE A 197 -26.77 5.38 -8.22
N LYS A 198 -27.26 4.17 -8.49
CA LYS A 198 -28.33 3.55 -7.69
C LYS A 198 -27.96 3.39 -6.21
N ARG A 199 -26.67 3.23 -5.92
CA ARG A 199 -26.19 2.97 -4.55
C ARG A 199 -25.83 4.24 -3.78
N TYR A 200 -25.26 5.22 -4.45
CA TYR A 200 -24.65 6.38 -3.79
C TYR A 200 -25.28 7.72 -4.21
N GLY A 201 -26.00 7.78 -5.29
CA GLY A 201 -26.41 9.02 -5.93
C GLY A 201 -25.47 9.44 -7.06
N LYS A 202 -25.79 10.56 -7.71
CA LYS A 202 -25.00 11.12 -8.81
C LYS A 202 -23.76 11.84 -8.27
N PRO A 203 -22.53 11.53 -8.74
CA PRO A 203 -21.35 12.30 -8.39
C PRO A 203 -21.36 13.65 -9.13
N LEU A 204 -20.64 14.65 -8.63
CA LEU A 204 -20.52 15.94 -9.34
C LEU A 204 -19.71 15.79 -10.63
N SER A 205 -18.67 14.95 -10.62
CA SER A 205 -17.82 14.75 -11.79
C SER A 205 -17.22 13.36 -11.87
N ILE A 206 -16.93 12.92 -13.09
CA ILE A 206 -16.23 11.68 -13.42
C ILE A 206 -14.93 12.02 -14.14
N TYR A 207 -13.85 11.37 -13.78
CA TYR A 207 -12.52 11.53 -14.33
C TYR A 207 -12.07 10.25 -15.02
N THR A 208 -11.82 10.29 -16.33
CA THR A 208 -11.39 9.14 -17.14
C THR A 208 -10.16 9.50 -17.98
N ASP A 209 -9.56 8.53 -18.64
CA ASP A 209 -8.58 8.78 -19.71
C ASP A 209 -9.26 9.17 -21.02
N ARG A 210 -8.44 9.29 -22.07
CA ARG A 210 -8.88 9.64 -23.42
C ARG A 210 -9.07 8.40 -24.31
N LEU A 211 -9.68 7.33 -23.76
CA LEU A 211 -10.04 6.17 -24.57
C LEU A 211 -11.13 6.52 -25.59
N ALA A 212 -11.19 5.78 -26.69
CA ALA A 212 -12.17 5.95 -27.75
C ALA A 212 -13.64 5.87 -27.26
N VAL A 213 -13.87 5.22 -26.12
CA VAL A 213 -15.17 5.16 -25.43
C VAL A 213 -15.61 6.54 -24.93
N PHE A 214 -14.64 7.37 -24.53
CA PHE A 214 -14.88 8.67 -23.91
C PHE A 214 -14.57 9.85 -24.84
N GLU A 215 -13.75 9.65 -25.88
CA GLU A 215 -13.32 10.68 -26.82
C GLU A 215 -13.33 10.13 -28.25
N THR A 216 -13.90 10.89 -29.19
CA THR A 216 -13.81 10.56 -30.62
C THR A 216 -12.44 11.00 -31.17
N THR A 217 -11.70 10.03 -31.75
CA THR A 217 -10.36 10.27 -32.33
C THR A 217 -10.39 10.89 -33.73
N ARG A 218 -11.56 11.11 -34.32
CA ARG A 218 -11.68 11.73 -35.64
C ARG A 218 -11.31 13.22 -35.58
N LYS A 219 -10.29 13.63 -36.35
CA LYS A 219 -9.75 14.97 -36.45
C LYS A 219 -10.71 16.02 -37.10
N THR A 220 -11.95 15.71 -37.32
CA THR A 220 -12.98 16.66 -37.71
C THR A 220 -13.53 17.30 -36.46
N GLU A 221 -13.91 18.58 -36.50
CA GLU A 221 -14.36 19.49 -35.42
C GLU A 221 -15.32 18.95 -34.33
N LYS A 222 -15.62 17.66 -34.36
CA LYS A 222 -16.45 16.95 -33.35
C LYS A 222 -15.60 16.58 -32.15
N SER A 223 -15.79 17.34 -31.11
CA SER A 223 -15.14 17.16 -29.81
C SER A 223 -15.64 15.88 -29.10
N TYR A 224 -14.96 15.44 -28.02
CA TYR A 224 -15.41 14.37 -27.11
C TYR A 224 -16.90 14.49 -26.67
N LYS A 225 -17.50 15.69 -26.80
CA LYS A 225 -18.91 15.99 -26.52
C LYS A 225 -19.90 15.15 -27.35
N ASP A 226 -19.45 14.53 -28.42
CA ASP A 226 -20.30 13.75 -29.32
C ASP A 226 -20.36 12.25 -28.96
N THR A 227 -19.61 11.78 -27.95
CA THR A 227 -19.71 10.38 -27.52
C THR A 227 -21.01 10.13 -26.78
N GLN A 228 -21.56 8.91 -26.91
CA GLN A 228 -22.75 8.50 -26.16
C GLN A 228 -22.54 8.66 -24.66
N PHE A 229 -21.35 8.31 -24.17
CA PHE A 229 -21.01 8.40 -22.74
C PHE A 229 -21.07 9.85 -22.23
N HIS A 230 -20.47 10.80 -22.98
CA HIS A 230 -20.54 12.21 -22.62
C HIS A 230 -21.96 12.75 -22.62
N ARG A 231 -22.77 12.41 -23.64
CA ARG A 231 -24.19 12.86 -23.73
C ARG A 231 -24.99 12.35 -22.55
N ALA A 232 -24.83 11.07 -22.18
CA ALA A 232 -25.52 10.49 -21.05
C ALA A 232 -25.11 11.14 -19.72
N LEU A 233 -23.80 11.42 -19.51
CA LEU A 233 -23.36 12.14 -18.31
C LEU A 233 -23.92 13.57 -18.27
N SER A 234 -23.96 14.27 -19.41
CA SER A 234 -24.50 15.62 -19.50
C SER A 234 -25.99 15.65 -19.17
N SER A 235 -26.78 14.68 -19.64
CA SER A 235 -28.20 14.59 -19.31
C SER A 235 -28.46 14.30 -17.83
N LEU A 236 -27.49 13.66 -17.15
CA LEU A 236 -27.53 13.44 -15.70
C LEU A 236 -27.01 14.63 -14.88
N GLY A 237 -26.48 15.66 -15.51
CA GLY A 237 -25.82 16.79 -14.86
C GLY A 237 -24.45 16.42 -14.26
N ILE A 238 -23.80 15.35 -14.74
CA ILE A 238 -22.49 14.89 -14.26
C ILE A 238 -21.40 15.43 -15.19
N LYS A 239 -20.40 16.12 -14.64
CA LYS A 239 -19.30 16.68 -15.43
C LYS A 239 -18.29 15.58 -15.80
N LEU A 240 -18.02 15.40 -17.10
CA LEU A 240 -16.92 14.55 -17.56
C LEU A 240 -15.61 15.37 -17.62
N ILE A 241 -14.55 14.84 -17.03
CA ILE A 241 -13.20 15.41 -17.05
C ILE A 241 -12.26 14.37 -17.67
N LEU A 242 -11.64 14.71 -18.79
CA LEU A 242 -10.67 13.86 -19.46
C LEU A 242 -9.26 14.14 -18.96
N ALA A 243 -8.51 13.08 -18.62
CA ALA A 243 -7.14 13.18 -18.16
C ALA A 243 -6.21 13.69 -19.28
N ASN A 244 -5.51 14.79 -19.05
CA ASN A 244 -4.49 15.31 -19.98
C ASN A 244 -3.15 14.57 -19.85
N SER A 245 -2.94 13.81 -18.79
CA SER A 245 -1.71 13.05 -18.56
C SER A 245 -1.97 11.84 -17.66
N PRO A 246 -1.19 10.76 -17.79
CA PRO A 246 -1.27 9.59 -16.89
C PRO A 246 -1.12 9.97 -15.41
N GLN A 247 -0.25 10.93 -15.09
CA GLN A 247 -0.02 11.37 -13.71
C GLN A 247 -1.27 11.92 -13.02
N ALA A 248 -2.20 12.43 -13.79
CA ALA A 248 -3.46 12.97 -13.28
C ALA A 248 -4.40 11.89 -12.72
N LYS A 249 -4.26 10.61 -13.15
CA LYS A 249 -5.01 9.42 -12.69
C LYS A 249 -4.31 8.65 -11.56
N GLY A 250 -3.30 9.21 -10.91
CA GLY A 250 -2.42 8.51 -9.97
C GLY A 250 -3.10 7.84 -8.75
N ARG A 251 -4.42 8.02 -8.52
CA ARG A 251 -5.15 7.27 -7.49
C ARG A 251 -5.64 5.94 -8.03
N VAL A 252 -6.36 5.96 -9.16
CA VAL A 252 -6.86 4.73 -9.77
C VAL A 252 -5.71 3.84 -10.24
N GLU A 253 -4.62 4.40 -10.78
CA GLU A 253 -3.41 3.64 -11.13
C GLU A 253 -2.79 2.93 -9.92
N ARG A 254 -2.65 3.64 -8.79
CA ARG A 254 -2.18 3.02 -7.54
C ARG A 254 -3.14 1.95 -7.02
N LEU A 255 -4.43 2.20 -7.13
CA LEU A 255 -5.44 1.21 -6.75
C LEU A 255 -5.32 -0.02 -7.65
N ASN A 256 -5.22 0.15 -8.98
CA ASN A 256 -5.03 -0.96 -9.91
C ASN A 256 -3.81 -1.82 -9.54
N GLY A 257 -2.66 -1.19 -9.23
CA GLY A 257 -1.49 -1.93 -8.77
C GLY A 257 -1.71 -2.69 -7.44
N VAL A 258 -2.51 -2.14 -6.53
CA VAL A 258 -2.89 -2.84 -5.28
C VAL A 258 -3.86 -3.97 -5.56
N LEU A 259 -4.84 -3.78 -6.45
CA LEU A 259 -5.81 -4.81 -6.82
C LEU A 259 -5.13 -5.97 -7.56
N GLN A 260 -4.22 -5.69 -8.49
CA GLN A 260 -3.43 -6.70 -9.21
C GLN A 260 -2.58 -7.55 -8.27
N ASP A 261 -2.14 -7.01 -7.14
CA ASP A 261 -1.43 -7.80 -6.12
C ASP A 261 -2.40 -8.50 -5.15
N ARG A 262 -3.32 -7.76 -4.52
CA ARG A 262 -4.14 -8.26 -3.41
C ARG A 262 -5.40 -8.99 -3.84
N LEU A 263 -6.18 -8.43 -4.78
CA LEU A 263 -7.45 -9.03 -5.20
C LEU A 263 -7.22 -10.39 -5.86
N VAL A 264 -6.21 -10.49 -6.72
CA VAL A 264 -5.81 -11.75 -7.39
C VAL A 264 -5.55 -12.85 -6.35
N LYS A 265 -4.75 -12.53 -5.32
CA LYS A 265 -4.38 -13.47 -4.26
C LYS A 265 -5.56 -13.83 -3.34
N GLU A 266 -6.42 -12.86 -3.02
CA GLU A 266 -7.64 -13.11 -2.23
C GLU A 266 -8.60 -14.04 -2.99
N MET A 267 -8.80 -13.82 -4.29
CA MET A 267 -9.62 -14.71 -5.14
C MET A 267 -9.01 -16.12 -5.24
N ARG A 268 -7.69 -16.23 -5.34
CA ARG A 268 -7.01 -17.54 -5.30
C ARG A 268 -7.25 -18.27 -3.99
N LEU A 269 -7.11 -17.59 -2.86
CA LEU A 269 -7.39 -18.19 -1.53
C LEU A 269 -8.84 -18.61 -1.38
N ALA A 270 -9.77 -17.85 -1.97
CA ALA A 270 -11.20 -18.17 -2.00
C ALA A 270 -11.57 -19.22 -3.07
N ARG A 271 -10.59 -19.74 -3.86
CA ARG A 271 -10.78 -20.71 -4.94
C ARG A 271 -11.72 -20.24 -6.05
N ILE A 272 -11.76 -18.95 -6.31
CA ILE A 272 -12.58 -18.33 -7.35
C ILE A 272 -11.93 -18.59 -8.71
N SER A 273 -12.70 -19.10 -9.66
CA SER A 273 -12.21 -19.54 -10.96
C SER A 273 -13.02 -19.00 -12.14
N SER A 274 -14.11 -18.28 -11.89
CA SER A 274 -14.91 -17.67 -12.95
C SER A 274 -15.14 -16.19 -12.72
N MET A 275 -15.48 -15.49 -13.80
CA MET A 275 -15.80 -14.05 -13.74
C MET A 275 -17.09 -13.79 -12.93
N GLU A 276 -18.05 -14.69 -13.00
CA GLU A 276 -19.31 -14.63 -12.26
C GLU A 276 -19.06 -14.74 -10.75
N GLU A 277 -18.28 -15.75 -10.34
CA GLU A 277 -17.85 -15.91 -8.94
C GLU A 277 -17.03 -14.71 -8.48
N GLY A 278 -16.12 -14.21 -9.33
CA GLY A 278 -15.34 -13.01 -9.09
C GLY A 278 -16.25 -11.80 -8.83
N ASN A 279 -17.24 -11.55 -9.67
CA ASN A 279 -18.20 -10.45 -9.49
C ASN A 279 -18.99 -10.57 -8.19
N ALA A 280 -19.40 -11.76 -7.80
CA ALA A 280 -20.07 -12.00 -6.52
C ALA A 280 -19.16 -11.71 -5.33
N PHE A 281 -17.87 -12.11 -5.42
CA PHE A 281 -16.88 -11.88 -4.39
C PHE A 281 -16.54 -10.39 -4.18
N LEU A 282 -16.55 -9.58 -5.26
CA LEU A 282 -16.18 -8.17 -5.20
C LEU A 282 -16.97 -7.37 -4.17
N HIS A 283 -18.21 -7.70 -3.89
CA HIS A 283 -19.03 -6.98 -2.90
C HIS A 283 -18.43 -7.07 -1.48
N SER A 284 -18.03 -8.25 -1.06
CA SER A 284 -17.40 -8.48 0.24
C SER A 284 -16.00 -7.89 0.28
N TYR A 285 -15.25 -8.03 -0.81
CA TYR A 285 -13.90 -7.47 -0.95
C TYR A 285 -13.90 -5.95 -0.83
N ILE A 286 -14.79 -5.24 -1.53
CA ILE A 286 -14.91 -3.77 -1.47
C ILE A 286 -15.14 -3.32 -0.02
N LYS A 287 -16.05 -3.98 0.71
CA LYS A 287 -16.33 -3.66 2.11
C LYS A 287 -15.05 -3.77 2.96
N LYS A 288 -14.41 -4.94 2.92
CA LYS A 288 -13.16 -5.23 3.67
C LYS A 288 -12.03 -4.28 3.30
N TYR A 289 -11.86 -3.99 2.01
CA TYR A 289 -10.85 -3.06 1.52
C TYR A 289 -11.09 -1.64 2.05
N ASN A 290 -12.31 -1.15 1.95
CA ASN A 290 -12.66 0.21 2.36
C ASN A 290 -12.55 0.41 3.87
N GLU A 291 -12.92 -0.56 4.69
CA GLU A 291 -12.72 -0.52 6.14
C GLU A 291 -11.25 -0.33 6.51
N LYS A 292 -10.35 -0.91 5.72
CA LYS A 292 -8.91 -0.90 6.00
C LYS A 292 -8.15 0.29 5.40
N PHE A 293 -8.51 0.72 4.20
CA PHE A 293 -7.70 1.63 3.41
C PHE A 293 -8.36 2.97 3.06
N ALA A 294 -9.67 3.09 3.23
CA ALA A 294 -10.36 4.34 2.98
C ALA A 294 -9.93 5.41 3.98
N LYS A 295 -9.86 6.64 3.50
CA LYS A 295 -9.51 7.83 4.29
C LYS A 295 -10.76 8.66 4.57
N LYS A 296 -10.72 9.43 5.65
CA LYS A 296 -11.73 10.46 5.89
C LYS A 296 -11.54 11.59 4.85
N PRO A 297 -12.60 12.13 4.26
CA PRO A 297 -12.53 13.30 3.40
C PRO A 297 -12.14 14.54 4.23
N ILE A 298 -11.68 15.58 3.57
CA ILE A 298 -11.35 16.87 4.23
C ILE A 298 -12.62 17.53 4.75
N SER A 299 -13.66 17.56 3.91
CA SER A 299 -14.99 18.06 4.28
C SER A 299 -15.92 16.91 4.66
N ALA A 300 -16.74 17.10 5.66
CA ALA A 300 -17.77 16.15 6.06
C ALA A 300 -18.98 16.10 5.11
N ILE A 301 -19.04 17.00 4.13
CA ILE A 301 -20.13 17.08 3.15
C ILE A 301 -20.05 15.89 2.20
N ASP A 302 -21.18 15.21 2.01
CA ASP A 302 -21.38 14.28 0.92
C ASP A 302 -21.88 15.05 -0.29
N ALA A 303 -21.09 15.08 -1.35
CA ALA A 303 -21.38 15.82 -2.58
C ALA A 303 -22.24 15.06 -3.59
N HIS A 304 -22.68 13.84 -3.27
CA HIS A 304 -23.60 13.12 -4.12
C HIS A 304 -24.96 13.82 -4.18
N ILE A 305 -25.50 13.89 -5.39
CA ILE A 305 -26.85 14.42 -5.63
C ILE A 305 -27.84 13.25 -5.62
N SER A 306 -28.88 13.37 -4.82
CA SER A 306 -29.95 12.39 -4.77
C SER A 306 -30.61 12.21 -6.16
N ILE A 307 -31.07 11.01 -6.43
CA ILE A 307 -31.83 10.72 -7.65
C ILE A 307 -33.28 11.12 -7.35
N GLU A 308 -33.81 12.05 -8.12
CA GLU A 308 -35.24 12.34 -8.13
C GLU A 308 -35.99 11.12 -8.74
N SER A 309 -37.18 10.85 -8.22
CA SER A 309 -37.99 9.69 -8.61
C SER A 309 -38.30 9.61 -10.12
N ASP A 310 -38.26 10.74 -10.82
CA ASP A 310 -38.56 10.86 -12.26
C ASP A 310 -37.29 10.71 -13.15
N CYS A 311 -36.10 10.59 -12.58
CA CYS A 311 -34.88 10.40 -13.37
C CYS A 311 -34.79 8.94 -13.83
N ASN A 312 -35.23 8.67 -15.06
CA ASN A 312 -35.24 7.34 -15.66
C ASN A 312 -33.81 6.88 -16.01
N ILE A 313 -33.08 6.40 -14.98
CA ILE A 313 -31.72 5.84 -15.12
C ILE A 313 -31.74 4.62 -16.06
N GLU A 314 -32.89 4.04 -16.35
CA GLU A 314 -32.99 2.87 -17.24
C GLU A 314 -32.74 3.20 -18.71
N ASN A 315 -32.97 4.45 -19.10
CA ASN A 315 -32.76 4.93 -20.47
C ASN A 315 -31.31 5.43 -20.76
N ILE A 316 -30.36 5.14 -19.88
CA ILE A 316 -28.93 5.51 -20.04
C ILE A 316 -28.17 4.42 -20.84
N SER A 317 -28.80 3.70 -21.74
CA SER A 317 -28.15 2.69 -22.60
C SER A 317 -28.34 2.99 -24.08
#